data_f561cf3ee28795544ba4cc3f42cde2c4
#
_entry.id   f561cf3ee28795544ba4cc3f42cde2c4
#
_cell.length_a   1.000
_cell.length_b   1.000
_cell.length_c   1.000
_cell.angle_alpha   90.00
_cell.angle_beta   90.00
_cell.angle_gamma   90.00
#
_symmetry.space_group_name_H-M   'P 1'
#
loop_
_entity.id
_entity.type
_entity.pdbx_description
1 polymer ?
#
loop_
_entity_poly.entity_id
_entity_poly.type
_entity_poly.pdbx_seq_one_letter_code
_entity_poly.pdbx_strand_id
1 'polypeptide(L)'
;MKNIIHTMVLLTLIAMSIHEASASPPPAYEGRRLYVSYCQLCHGTDGKGDGPLAKVMQISPADLTTTVRSRSDTILMKIITGEGRQTITGRDRHNLLSEAMPEWKDVFTEPQVRALIAYMRFLGSTKHDLMGDPEIGLELYQKYCQVCHGVEGDGDGIMTNLMGIMPMDHTNPNETNSLDNEELVESILDGQGRFMPAWRGILSQDDVEALVSYIRLLSH
;
A
#
# COMPACT_ATOMS: atom_id res chain seq x y z
N MET A 1 59.01 4.29 -47.08
CA MET A 1 58.73 4.53 -45.66
C MET A 1 57.22 4.60 -45.54
N LYS A 2 56.60 3.54 -45.01
CA LYS A 2 55.13 3.39 -44.95
C LYS A 2 54.67 3.77 -43.54
N ASN A 3 53.89 4.85 -43.44
CA ASN A 3 53.25 5.24 -42.21
C ASN A 3 52.07 4.33 -41.94
N ILE A 4 52.16 3.57 -40.88
CA ILE A 4 51.03 2.77 -40.37
C ILE A 4 50.29 3.64 -39.33
N ILE A 5 49.15 4.18 -39.72
CA ILE A 5 48.24 4.89 -38.83
C ILE A 5 47.46 3.82 -38.07
N HIS A 6 47.76 3.69 -36.79
CA HIS A 6 46.96 2.85 -35.89
C HIS A 6 45.70 3.63 -35.47
N THR A 7 44.58 3.28 -36.06
CA THR A 7 43.28 3.78 -35.62
C THR A 7 42.90 2.99 -34.39
N MET A 8 43.09 3.60 -33.20
CA MET A 8 42.50 3.09 -31.95
C MET A 8 41.01 3.34 -32.01
N VAL A 9 40.23 2.27 -32.22
CA VAL A 9 38.80 2.26 -32.02
C VAL A 9 38.54 2.18 -30.51
N LEU A 10 38.22 3.30 -29.91
CA LEU A 10 37.81 3.40 -28.52
C LEU A 10 36.36 2.84 -28.42
N LEU A 11 36.22 1.57 -28.07
CA LEU A 11 34.93 0.99 -27.71
C LEU A 11 34.50 1.58 -26.34
N THR A 12 33.72 2.62 -26.36
CA THR A 12 32.97 3.07 -25.20
C THR A 12 31.84 2.06 -24.93
N LEU A 13 32.05 1.15 -24.00
CA LEU A 13 31.02 0.36 -23.39
C LEU A 13 30.13 1.33 -22.61
N ILE A 14 29.01 1.76 -23.23
CA ILE A 14 27.89 2.37 -22.53
C ILE A 14 27.26 1.23 -21.74
N ALA A 15 27.64 1.11 -20.47
CA ALA A 15 26.89 0.33 -19.52
C ALA A 15 25.51 1.03 -19.38
N MET A 16 24.54 0.62 -20.19
CA MET A 16 23.15 0.90 -19.92
C MET A 16 22.83 0.20 -18.61
N SER A 17 22.89 0.95 -17.51
CA SER A 17 22.26 0.55 -16.27
C SER A 17 20.77 0.43 -16.59
N ILE A 18 20.31 -0.79 -16.83
CA ILE A 18 18.90 -1.11 -16.82
C ILE A 18 18.50 -0.89 -15.36
N HIS A 19 18.05 0.33 -15.04
CA HIS A 19 17.23 0.52 -13.86
C HIS A 19 15.96 -0.27 -14.17
N GLU A 20 15.86 -1.47 -13.64
CA GLU A 20 14.57 -2.08 -13.44
C GLU A 20 13.78 -1.06 -12.62
N ALA A 21 12.83 -0.40 -13.26
CA ALA A 21 11.84 0.39 -12.58
C ALA A 21 11.03 -0.63 -11.76
N SER A 22 11.52 -0.92 -10.55
CA SER A 22 10.73 -1.60 -9.55
C SER A 22 9.55 -0.68 -9.31
N ALA A 23 8.36 -1.11 -9.73
CA ALA A 23 7.15 -0.35 -9.45
C ALA A 23 7.11 -0.09 -7.95
N SER A 24 6.81 1.15 -7.59
CA SER A 24 6.68 1.49 -6.18
C SER A 24 5.54 0.67 -5.57
N PRO A 25 5.71 0.12 -4.37
CA PRO A 25 4.63 -0.57 -3.69
C PRO A 25 3.38 0.31 -3.62
N PRO A 26 2.17 -0.28 -3.64
CA PRO A 26 0.93 0.48 -3.53
C PRO A 26 0.95 1.42 -2.32
N PRO A 27 0.40 2.62 -2.44
CA PRO A 27 0.50 3.62 -1.37
C PRO A 27 -0.02 3.11 -0.02
N ALA A 28 -1.16 2.42 0.02
CA ALA A 28 -1.70 1.90 1.28
C ALA A 28 -0.84 0.78 1.88
N TYR A 29 -0.19 -0.04 1.07
CA TYR A 29 0.75 -1.05 1.54
C TYR A 29 1.98 -0.40 2.21
N GLU A 30 2.61 0.57 1.56
CA GLU A 30 3.74 1.30 2.14
C GLU A 30 3.30 2.08 3.40
N GLY A 31 2.12 2.70 3.35
CA GLY A 31 1.51 3.38 4.49
C GLY A 31 1.28 2.46 5.68
N ARG A 32 0.89 1.19 5.44
CA ARG A 32 0.75 0.19 6.51
C ARG A 32 2.08 -0.08 7.20
N ARG A 33 3.16 -0.25 6.45
CA ARG A 33 4.51 -0.46 7.03
C ARG A 33 4.91 0.68 7.96
N LEU A 34 4.71 1.92 7.51
CA LEU A 34 4.97 3.11 8.32
C LEU A 34 4.04 3.19 9.53
N TYR A 35 2.76 2.89 9.34
CA TYR A 35 1.77 2.90 10.43
C TYR A 35 2.10 1.91 11.53
N VAL A 36 2.41 0.68 11.19
CA VAL A 36 2.79 -0.37 12.15
C VAL A 36 4.04 0.03 12.93
N SER A 37 5.00 0.66 12.25
CA SER A 37 6.27 1.04 12.87
C SER A 37 6.17 2.26 13.79
N TYR A 38 5.29 3.23 13.50
CA TYR A 38 5.32 4.55 14.14
C TYR A 38 4.01 4.98 14.78
N CYS A 39 2.87 4.46 14.33
CA CYS A 39 1.55 4.99 14.72
C CYS A 39 0.73 4.01 15.57
N GLN A 40 0.87 2.70 15.31
CA GLN A 40 0.05 1.64 15.88
C GLN A 40 0.10 1.60 17.41
N LEU A 41 1.24 1.89 18.02
CA LEU A 41 1.37 1.85 19.48
C LEU A 41 0.40 2.80 20.20
N CYS A 42 0.07 3.93 19.57
CA CYS A 42 -0.90 4.88 20.11
C CYS A 42 -2.28 4.68 19.48
N HIS A 43 -2.34 4.55 18.14
CA HIS A 43 -3.62 4.53 17.43
C HIS A 43 -4.29 3.14 17.36
N GLY A 44 -3.61 2.08 17.79
CA GLY A 44 -4.12 0.71 17.74
C GLY A 44 -3.95 0.06 16.36
N THR A 45 -4.13 -1.25 16.30
CA THR A 45 -3.99 -2.03 15.05
C THR A 45 -5.00 -1.58 14.00
N ASP A 46 -6.24 -1.32 14.43
CA ASP A 46 -7.36 -0.95 13.57
C ASP A 46 -7.58 0.56 13.50
N GLY A 47 -6.69 1.36 14.06
CA GLY A 47 -6.80 2.82 14.04
C GLY A 47 -7.83 3.41 15.00
N LYS A 48 -8.34 2.65 15.97
CA LYS A 48 -9.41 3.08 16.89
C LYS A 48 -8.95 3.95 18.06
N GLY A 49 -7.66 4.25 18.16
CA GLY A 49 -7.09 5.04 19.25
C GLY A 49 -6.89 4.27 20.56
N ASP A 50 -6.94 2.94 20.51
CA ASP A 50 -6.88 2.04 21.67
C ASP A 50 -5.53 1.35 21.84
N GLY A 51 -4.48 1.86 21.21
CA GLY A 51 -3.15 1.31 21.27
C GLY A 51 -2.60 1.21 22.70
N PRO A 52 -1.70 0.24 22.96
CA PRO A 52 -1.19 -0.02 24.31
C PRO A 52 -0.51 1.19 24.93
N LEU A 53 0.21 2.00 24.15
CA LEU A 53 0.89 3.19 24.64
C LEU A 53 -0.10 4.29 25.03
N ALA A 54 -1.24 4.40 24.38
CA ALA A 54 -2.31 5.34 24.73
C ALA A 54 -2.80 5.11 26.16
N LYS A 55 -2.95 3.85 26.55
CA LYS A 55 -3.36 3.47 27.92
C LYS A 55 -2.30 3.83 28.96
N VAL A 56 -1.02 3.53 28.66
CA VAL A 56 0.10 3.81 29.58
C VAL A 56 0.29 5.31 29.78
N MET A 57 0.19 6.09 28.72
CA MET A 57 0.36 7.55 28.75
C MET A 57 -0.91 8.30 29.17
N GLN A 58 -2.03 7.61 29.35
CA GLN A 58 -3.34 8.20 29.66
C GLN A 58 -3.75 9.29 28.63
N ILE A 59 -3.50 9.04 27.37
CA ILE A 59 -3.91 9.89 26.23
C ILE A 59 -5.05 9.24 25.47
N SER A 60 -5.78 10.06 24.69
CA SER A 60 -6.88 9.60 23.85
C SER A 60 -6.59 9.95 22.38
N PRO A 61 -5.85 9.09 21.65
CA PRO A 61 -5.63 9.29 20.23
C PRO A 61 -6.96 9.26 19.46
N ALA A 62 -7.00 9.99 18.34
CA ALA A 62 -8.18 10.00 17.51
C ALA A 62 -8.48 8.61 16.94
N ASP A 63 -9.76 8.25 16.87
CA ASP A 63 -10.25 7.15 16.05
C ASP A 63 -10.10 7.53 14.57
N LEU A 64 -9.13 6.90 13.90
CA LEU A 64 -8.80 7.16 12.51
C LEU A 64 -9.86 6.62 11.56
N THR A 65 -10.59 5.57 11.93
CA THR A 65 -11.64 4.97 11.08
C THR A 65 -12.77 5.94 10.78
N THR A 66 -13.01 6.88 11.68
CA THR A 66 -14.04 7.92 11.54
C THR A 66 -13.46 9.27 11.13
N THR A 67 -12.34 9.64 11.74
CA THR A 67 -11.72 10.95 11.60
C THR A 67 -11.26 11.23 10.17
N VAL A 68 -10.70 10.22 9.48
CA VAL A 68 -10.15 10.41 8.13
C VAL A 68 -11.24 10.63 7.08
N ARG A 69 -12.45 10.11 7.28
CA ARG A 69 -13.55 10.23 6.31
C ARG A 69 -13.99 11.69 6.08
N SER A 70 -13.91 12.51 7.09
CA SER A 70 -14.41 13.90 7.07
C SER A 70 -13.34 14.95 6.76
N ARG A 71 -12.07 14.55 6.60
CA ARG A 71 -10.95 15.46 6.38
C ARG A 71 -10.30 15.26 5.01
N SER A 72 -9.89 16.37 4.38
CA SER A 72 -9.10 16.31 3.15
C SER A 72 -7.68 15.84 3.44
N ASP A 73 -7.00 15.29 2.42
CA ASP A 73 -5.61 14.84 2.53
C ASP A 73 -4.67 15.97 2.91
N THR A 74 -4.95 17.19 2.44
CA THR A 74 -4.18 18.38 2.84
C THR A 74 -4.26 18.64 4.35
N ILE A 75 -5.43 18.45 4.96
CA ILE A 75 -5.60 18.62 6.41
C ILE A 75 -4.93 17.46 7.17
N LEU A 76 -5.09 16.23 6.70
CA LEU A 76 -4.44 15.06 7.29
C LEU A 76 -2.92 15.20 7.24
N MET A 77 -2.37 15.67 6.11
CA MET A 77 -0.95 15.94 5.97
C MET A 77 -0.46 16.95 7.01
N LYS A 78 -1.15 18.08 7.19
CA LYS A 78 -0.80 19.08 8.21
C LYS A 78 -0.86 18.54 9.63
N ILE A 79 -1.83 17.66 9.91
CA ILE A 79 -1.94 17.01 11.23
C ILE A 79 -0.74 16.09 11.46
N ILE A 80 -0.39 15.26 10.50
CA ILE A 80 0.73 14.31 10.61
C ILE A 80 2.05 15.07 10.72
N THR A 81 2.31 16.00 9.82
CA THR A 81 3.58 16.74 9.82
C THR A 81 3.71 17.70 10.99
N GLY A 82 2.59 18.09 11.59
CA GLY A 82 2.56 19.18 12.61
C GLY A 82 2.66 20.57 12.00
N GLU A 83 2.70 20.70 10.67
CA GLU A 83 2.73 21.99 9.99
C GLU A 83 1.43 22.76 10.22
N GLY A 84 1.58 24.04 10.53
CA GLY A 84 0.43 24.89 10.82
C GLY A 84 -0.18 24.71 12.20
N ARG A 85 0.45 23.99 13.11
CA ARG A 85 0.02 23.87 14.52
C ARG A 85 -0.16 25.23 15.16
N GLN A 86 0.67 26.22 14.77
CA GLN A 86 0.58 27.61 15.24
C GLN A 86 -0.47 28.44 14.48
N THR A 87 -0.89 28.02 13.27
CA THR A 87 -1.84 28.75 12.43
C THR A 87 -3.28 28.30 12.59
N ILE A 88 -3.50 27.12 13.17
CA ILE A 88 -4.84 26.63 13.48
C ILE A 88 -5.30 27.28 14.76
N THR A 89 -6.20 28.27 14.65
CA THR A 89 -6.72 29.05 15.78
C THR A 89 -8.19 28.69 16.06
N GLY A 90 -8.64 28.95 17.30
CA GLY A 90 -10.02 28.74 17.70
C GLY A 90 -10.36 27.30 18.12
N ARG A 91 -11.63 26.96 17.98
CA ARG A 91 -12.21 25.67 18.44
C ARG A 91 -11.57 24.45 17.73
N ASP A 92 -11.09 24.65 16.53
CA ASP A 92 -10.44 23.58 15.73
C ASP A 92 -9.07 23.17 16.26
N ARG A 93 -8.36 24.11 16.93
CA ARG A 93 -7.03 23.83 17.51
C ARG A 93 -7.05 22.70 18.54
N HIS A 94 -8.03 22.71 19.43
CA HIS A 94 -8.15 21.70 20.49
C HIS A 94 -8.65 20.33 19.97
N ASN A 95 -9.35 20.32 18.82
CA ASN A 95 -9.90 19.10 18.24
C ASN A 95 -9.00 18.45 17.18
N LEU A 96 -8.03 19.18 16.63
CA LEU A 96 -7.21 18.69 15.51
C LEU A 96 -5.79 18.31 15.94
N LEU A 97 -5.28 18.90 17.02
CA LEU A 97 -3.86 18.76 17.38
C LEU A 97 -3.75 18.42 18.88
N SER A 98 -3.57 17.15 19.18
CA SER A 98 -3.15 16.72 20.51
C SER A 98 -1.66 17.05 20.72
N GLU A 99 -1.31 17.61 21.86
CA GLU A 99 0.10 17.82 22.24
C GLU A 99 0.87 16.50 22.37
N ALA A 100 0.15 15.40 22.57
CA ALA A 100 0.73 14.06 22.67
C ALA A 100 1.08 13.45 21.31
N MET A 101 0.53 13.95 20.18
CA MET A 101 0.90 13.47 18.85
C MET A 101 2.20 14.15 18.40
N PRO A 102 3.27 13.39 18.07
CA PRO A 102 4.51 13.96 17.57
C PRO A 102 4.34 14.72 16.24
N GLU A 103 5.25 15.62 15.95
CA GLU A 103 5.38 16.26 14.63
C GLU A 103 6.30 15.41 13.76
N TRP A 104 5.80 14.97 12.63
CA TRP A 104 6.52 14.03 11.75
C TRP A 104 7.18 14.70 10.54
N LYS A 105 7.14 16.04 10.43
CA LYS A 105 7.68 16.81 9.28
C LYS A 105 9.15 16.55 8.96
N ASP A 106 9.96 16.27 10.00
CA ASP A 106 11.40 16.03 9.86
C ASP A 106 11.74 14.54 9.83
N VAL A 107 10.74 13.67 9.93
CA VAL A 107 10.89 12.20 9.95
C VAL A 107 10.44 11.59 8.63
N PHE A 108 9.31 12.06 8.09
CA PHE A 108 8.74 11.51 6.87
C PHE A 108 8.83 12.49 5.69
N THR A 109 9.13 11.95 4.53
CA THR A 109 9.00 12.66 3.26
C THR A 109 7.53 12.81 2.87
N GLU A 110 7.22 13.76 1.97
CA GLU A 110 5.85 13.95 1.49
C GLU A 110 5.23 12.67 0.89
N PRO A 111 5.92 11.87 0.04
CA PRO A 111 5.39 10.59 -0.42
C PRO A 111 5.06 9.61 0.71
N GLN A 112 5.87 9.55 1.77
CA GLN A 112 5.61 8.70 2.93
C GLN A 112 4.37 9.15 3.71
N VAL A 113 4.17 10.47 3.86
CA VAL A 113 2.94 10.98 4.49
C VAL A 113 1.71 10.67 3.64
N ARG A 114 1.81 10.77 2.30
CA ARG A 114 0.72 10.36 1.39
C ARG A 114 0.41 8.87 1.51
N ALA A 115 1.42 8.04 1.61
CA ALA A 115 1.26 6.60 1.84
C ALA A 115 0.56 6.32 3.18
N LEU A 116 0.95 7.00 4.26
CA LEU A 116 0.25 6.92 5.54
C LEU A 116 -1.23 7.32 5.43
N ILE A 117 -1.52 8.39 4.70
CA ILE A 117 -2.90 8.84 4.47
C ILE A 117 -3.69 7.78 3.69
N ALA A 118 -3.10 7.17 2.65
CA ALA A 118 -3.73 6.09 1.89
C ALA A 118 -4.09 4.91 2.81
N TYR A 119 -3.17 4.47 3.67
CA TYR A 119 -3.48 3.41 4.64
C TYR A 119 -4.55 3.82 5.66
N MET A 120 -4.54 5.05 6.15
CA MET A 120 -5.60 5.55 7.02
C MET A 120 -6.95 5.61 6.30
N ARG A 121 -6.98 5.94 5.00
CA ARG A 121 -8.19 5.85 4.16
C ARG A 121 -8.68 4.40 4.06
N PHE A 122 -7.77 3.44 3.86
CA PHE A 122 -8.08 2.03 3.92
C PHE A 122 -8.75 1.68 5.26
N LEU A 123 -8.14 1.99 6.40
CA LEU A 123 -8.74 1.75 7.72
C LEU A 123 -10.12 2.38 7.89
N GLY A 124 -10.34 3.55 7.29
CA GLY A 124 -11.61 4.25 7.32
C GLY A 124 -12.68 3.69 6.38
N SER A 125 -12.34 2.97 5.33
CA SER A 125 -13.26 2.55 4.26
C SER A 125 -13.38 1.05 4.11
N THR A 126 -12.41 0.27 4.58
CA THR A 126 -12.44 -1.19 4.45
C THR A 126 -13.65 -1.78 5.15
N LYS A 127 -14.24 -2.80 4.51
CA LYS A 127 -15.29 -3.63 5.07
C LYS A 127 -14.77 -4.96 5.60
N HIS A 128 -13.52 -5.26 5.28
CA HIS A 128 -12.91 -6.57 5.51
C HIS A 128 -11.53 -6.40 6.13
N ASP A 129 -11.29 -7.08 7.23
CA ASP A 129 -10.01 -7.08 7.91
C ASP A 129 -8.91 -7.77 7.06
N LEU A 130 -7.66 -7.40 7.30
CA LEU A 130 -6.53 -8.13 6.74
C LEU A 130 -6.40 -9.48 7.47
N MET A 131 -6.29 -10.57 6.70
CA MET A 131 -6.28 -11.94 7.23
C MET A 131 -4.87 -12.45 7.51
N GLY A 132 -3.95 -12.21 6.58
CA GLY A 132 -2.57 -12.68 6.61
C GLY A 132 -1.55 -11.54 6.52
N ASP A 133 -0.28 -11.89 6.36
CA ASP A 133 0.80 -10.92 6.23
C ASP A 133 0.90 -10.39 4.78
N PRO A 134 0.56 -9.12 4.52
CA PRO A 134 0.65 -8.57 3.17
C PRO A 134 2.07 -8.44 2.62
N GLU A 135 3.13 -8.59 3.43
CA GLU A 135 4.52 -8.70 2.94
C GLU A 135 4.70 -9.99 2.15
N ILE A 136 4.24 -11.11 2.74
CA ILE A 136 4.21 -12.42 2.06
C ILE A 136 3.28 -12.32 0.85
N GLY A 137 2.13 -11.65 1.00
CA GLY A 137 1.18 -11.41 -0.09
C GLY A 137 1.80 -10.69 -1.29
N LEU A 138 2.60 -9.66 -1.07
CA LEU A 138 3.35 -8.95 -2.12
C LEU A 138 4.30 -9.89 -2.88
N GLU A 139 5.10 -10.68 -2.16
CA GLU A 139 6.04 -11.63 -2.78
C GLU A 139 5.32 -12.66 -3.65
N LEU A 140 4.23 -13.21 -3.16
CA LEU A 140 3.40 -14.18 -3.89
C LEU A 140 2.70 -13.54 -5.09
N TYR A 141 2.21 -12.31 -4.94
CA TYR A 141 1.57 -11.57 -6.01
C TYR A 141 2.54 -11.30 -7.17
N GLN A 142 3.73 -10.81 -6.85
CA GLN A 142 4.78 -10.58 -7.85
C GLN A 142 5.19 -11.86 -8.57
N LYS A 143 5.19 -12.98 -7.88
CA LYS A 143 5.60 -14.26 -8.43
C LYS A 143 4.54 -14.91 -9.32
N TYR A 144 3.26 -14.79 -8.97
CA TYR A 144 2.22 -15.62 -9.55
C TYR A 144 1.08 -14.83 -10.22
N CYS A 145 0.82 -13.59 -9.79
CA CYS A 145 -0.40 -12.87 -10.14
C CYS A 145 -0.15 -11.71 -11.10
N GLN A 146 0.94 -10.94 -10.91
CA GLN A 146 1.21 -9.70 -11.65
C GLN A 146 1.27 -9.89 -13.18
N VAL A 147 1.63 -11.08 -13.66
CA VAL A 147 1.74 -11.35 -15.10
C VAL A 147 0.41 -11.17 -15.84
N CYS A 148 -0.71 -11.39 -15.14
CA CYS A 148 -2.07 -11.15 -15.63
C CYS A 148 -2.70 -9.90 -15.02
N HIS A 149 -2.58 -9.73 -13.69
CA HIS A 149 -3.26 -8.66 -12.97
C HIS A 149 -2.53 -7.31 -12.98
N GLY A 150 -1.33 -7.24 -13.56
CA GLY A 150 -0.51 -6.03 -13.56
C GLY A 150 0.31 -5.88 -12.28
N VAL A 151 1.35 -5.07 -12.35
CA VAL A 151 2.24 -4.82 -11.21
C VAL A 151 1.53 -4.01 -10.12
N GLU A 152 0.68 -3.07 -10.54
CA GLU A 152 -0.12 -2.22 -9.66
C GLU A 152 -1.51 -2.81 -9.38
N GLY A 153 -1.89 -3.87 -10.07
CA GLY A 153 -3.14 -4.59 -9.84
C GLY A 153 -4.33 -4.09 -10.65
N ASP A 154 -4.11 -3.24 -11.64
CA ASP A 154 -5.14 -2.63 -12.49
C ASP A 154 -5.57 -3.47 -13.70
N GLY A 155 -5.12 -4.73 -13.75
CA GLY A 155 -5.49 -5.68 -14.78
C GLY A 155 -4.71 -5.51 -16.10
N ASP A 156 -3.62 -4.76 -16.12
CA ASP A 156 -2.83 -4.44 -17.32
C ASP A 156 -1.64 -5.40 -17.55
N GLY A 157 -1.58 -6.52 -16.85
CA GLY A 157 -0.49 -7.49 -16.97
C GLY A 157 -0.24 -7.91 -18.41
N ILE A 158 1.01 -8.26 -18.73
CA ILE A 158 1.43 -8.57 -20.12
C ILE A 158 0.57 -9.67 -20.76
N MET A 159 0.10 -10.65 -19.97
CA MET A 159 -0.74 -11.72 -20.47
C MET A 159 -2.15 -11.25 -20.85
N THR A 160 -2.62 -10.16 -20.30
CA THR A 160 -3.92 -9.55 -20.62
C THR A 160 -4.02 -9.24 -22.11
N ASN A 161 -3.02 -8.55 -22.65
CA ASN A 161 -2.97 -8.21 -24.07
C ASN A 161 -2.73 -9.44 -24.97
N LEU A 162 -1.87 -10.36 -24.53
CA LEU A 162 -1.52 -11.56 -25.33
C LEU A 162 -2.68 -12.54 -25.44
N MET A 163 -3.50 -12.64 -24.43
CA MET A 163 -4.60 -13.61 -24.37
C MET A 163 -5.98 -12.98 -24.61
N GLY A 164 -6.07 -11.65 -24.68
CA GLY A 164 -7.33 -10.93 -24.87
C GLY A 164 -8.29 -11.13 -23.68
N ILE A 165 -7.76 -11.11 -22.47
CA ILE A 165 -8.52 -11.27 -21.22
C ILE A 165 -8.61 -9.94 -20.47
N MET A 166 -9.57 -9.83 -19.56
CA MET A 166 -9.72 -8.68 -18.65
C MET A 166 -9.80 -9.20 -17.22
N PRO A 167 -8.68 -9.26 -16.50
CA PRO A 167 -8.68 -9.60 -15.09
C PRO A 167 -9.40 -8.53 -14.28
N MET A 168 -9.81 -8.88 -13.06
CA MET A 168 -10.34 -7.92 -12.08
C MET A 168 -9.33 -6.81 -11.81
N ASP A 169 -9.79 -5.59 -11.80
CA ASP A 169 -9.02 -4.42 -11.36
C ASP A 169 -8.99 -4.37 -9.82
N HIS A 170 -7.86 -4.77 -9.25
CA HIS A 170 -7.68 -4.80 -7.81
C HIS A 170 -7.51 -3.40 -7.21
N THR A 171 -7.25 -2.37 -8.03
CA THR A 171 -7.16 -0.98 -7.57
C THR A 171 -8.53 -0.33 -7.39
N ASN A 172 -9.58 -0.95 -7.94
CA ASN A 172 -10.93 -0.46 -7.84
C ASN A 172 -11.61 -0.91 -6.52
N PRO A 173 -11.82 -0.01 -5.55
CA PRO A 173 -12.42 -0.39 -4.26
C PRO A 173 -13.87 -0.86 -4.38
N ASN A 174 -14.59 -0.51 -5.46
CA ASN A 174 -15.95 -1.01 -5.66
C ASN A 174 -15.95 -2.49 -6.06
N GLU A 175 -14.94 -2.93 -6.81
CA GLU A 175 -14.79 -4.33 -7.18
C GLU A 175 -14.26 -5.16 -6.02
N THR A 176 -13.13 -4.75 -5.43
CA THR A 176 -12.50 -5.49 -4.33
C THR A 176 -13.36 -5.56 -3.07
N ASN A 177 -14.12 -4.51 -2.72
CA ASN A 177 -15.02 -4.53 -1.57
C ASN A 177 -16.39 -5.14 -1.85
N SER A 178 -16.69 -5.54 -3.09
CA SER A 178 -17.92 -6.27 -3.42
C SER A 178 -17.84 -7.75 -3.02
N LEU A 179 -16.64 -8.30 -2.96
CA LEU A 179 -16.36 -9.66 -2.54
C LEU A 179 -15.87 -9.64 -1.08
N ASP A 180 -16.31 -10.59 -0.29
CA ASP A 180 -15.74 -10.80 1.04
C ASP A 180 -14.39 -11.53 0.97
N ASN A 181 -13.74 -11.74 2.12
CA ASN A 181 -12.44 -12.37 2.15
C ASN A 181 -12.51 -13.85 1.75
N GLU A 182 -13.56 -14.54 2.12
CA GLU A 182 -13.76 -15.97 1.80
C GLU A 182 -13.99 -16.14 0.30
N GLU A 183 -14.78 -15.27 -0.32
CA GLU A 183 -15.00 -15.25 -1.77
C GLU A 183 -13.70 -14.99 -2.55
N LEU A 184 -12.84 -14.10 -2.08
CA LEU A 184 -11.52 -13.86 -2.68
C LEU A 184 -10.60 -15.07 -2.49
N VAL A 185 -10.59 -15.68 -1.32
CA VAL A 185 -9.82 -16.91 -1.04
C VAL A 185 -10.26 -18.03 -1.98
N GLU A 186 -11.56 -18.29 -2.09
CA GLU A 186 -12.10 -19.33 -2.98
C GLU A 186 -11.79 -19.03 -4.44
N SER A 187 -11.92 -17.75 -4.87
CA SER A 187 -11.58 -17.32 -6.23
C SER A 187 -10.13 -17.63 -6.59
N ILE A 188 -9.21 -17.46 -5.65
CA ILE A 188 -7.79 -17.80 -5.85
C ILE A 188 -7.59 -19.31 -5.84
N LEU A 189 -8.14 -20.00 -4.85
CA LEU A 189 -7.93 -21.44 -4.71
C LEU A 189 -8.51 -22.24 -5.87
N ASP A 190 -9.71 -21.90 -6.34
CA ASP A 190 -10.44 -22.67 -7.34
C ASP A 190 -10.31 -22.10 -8.75
N GLY A 191 -9.73 -20.87 -8.87
CA GLY A 191 -9.59 -20.18 -10.14
C GLY A 191 -10.90 -19.58 -10.61
N GLN A 192 -10.84 -18.79 -11.71
CA GLN A 192 -12.01 -18.15 -12.29
C GLN A 192 -12.08 -18.36 -13.81
N GLY A 193 -13.16 -18.98 -14.26
CA GLY A 193 -13.41 -19.19 -15.67
C GLY A 193 -12.33 -20.02 -16.36
N ARG A 194 -11.89 -19.56 -17.55
CA ARG A 194 -10.94 -20.32 -18.37
C ARG A 194 -9.46 -19.95 -18.12
N PHE A 195 -9.21 -18.76 -17.64
CA PHE A 195 -7.87 -18.16 -17.71
C PHE A 195 -7.22 -17.95 -16.35
N MET A 196 -8.00 -17.75 -15.29
CA MET A 196 -7.44 -17.70 -13.95
C MET A 196 -7.26 -19.13 -13.41
N PRO A 197 -6.03 -19.58 -13.23
CA PRO A 197 -5.79 -20.96 -12.80
C PRO A 197 -6.19 -21.17 -11.34
N ALA A 198 -6.52 -22.41 -10.99
CA ALA A 198 -6.72 -22.83 -9.62
C ALA A 198 -5.36 -23.00 -8.92
N TRP A 199 -5.24 -22.44 -7.72
CA TRP A 199 -4.01 -22.52 -6.91
C TRP A 199 -4.10 -23.54 -5.79
N ARG A 200 -5.21 -24.26 -5.65
CA ARG A 200 -5.41 -25.30 -4.65
C ARG A 200 -4.35 -26.41 -4.78
N GLY A 201 -3.65 -26.69 -3.68
CA GLY A 201 -2.55 -27.66 -3.66
C GLY A 201 -1.19 -27.12 -4.11
N ILE A 202 -1.13 -25.83 -4.55
CA ILE A 202 0.11 -25.11 -4.88
C ILE A 202 0.41 -24.08 -3.80
N LEU A 203 -0.60 -23.31 -3.40
CA LEU A 203 -0.53 -22.36 -2.30
C LEU A 203 -1.21 -22.92 -1.07
N SER A 204 -0.65 -22.65 0.10
CA SER A 204 -1.28 -22.96 1.39
C SER A 204 -2.42 -21.97 1.68
N GLN A 205 -3.26 -22.26 2.66
CA GLN A 205 -4.30 -21.35 3.13
C GLN A 205 -3.69 -20.02 3.59
N ASP A 206 -2.61 -20.06 4.38
CA ASP A 206 -1.92 -18.88 4.89
C ASP A 206 -1.34 -18.02 3.75
N ASP A 207 -0.82 -18.64 2.67
CA ASP A 207 -0.35 -17.93 1.48
C ASP A 207 -1.48 -17.16 0.80
N VAL A 208 -2.65 -17.79 0.67
CA VAL A 208 -3.80 -17.17 0.02
C VAL A 208 -4.38 -16.04 0.88
N GLU A 209 -4.44 -16.21 2.20
CA GLU A 209 -4.85 -15.16 3.13
C GLU A 209 -3.90 -13.96 3.09
N ALA A 210 -2.59 -14.22 2.95
CA ALA A 210 -1.59 -13.17 2.75
C ALA A 210 -1.80 -12.43 1.42
N LEU A 211 -2.07 -13.16 0.33
CA LEU A 211 -2.43 -12.58 -0.98
C LEU A 211 -3.68 -11.71 -0.90
N VAL A 212 -4.75 -12.19 -0.25
CA VAL A 212 -5.99 -11.41 -0.07
C VAL A 212 -5.70 -10.12 0.70
N SER A 213 -4.88 -10.20 1.76
CA SER A 213 -4.48 -9.01 2.52
C SER A 213 -3.71 -8.00 1.67
N TYR A 214 -2.82 -8.45 0.78
CA TYR A 214 -2.13 -7.57 -0.16
C TYR A 214 -3.09 -6.96 -1.18
N ILE A 215 -3.98 -7.76 -1.79
CA ILE A 215 -4.99 -7.31 -2.75
C ILE A 215 -5.89 -6.24 -2.14
N ARG A 216 -6.29 -6.36 -0.88
CA ARG A 216 -7.07 -5.34 -0.18
C ARG A 216 -6.35 -3.98 -0.11
N LEU A 217 -5.05 -3.98 -0.01
CA LEU A 217 -4.24 -2.76 0.05
C LEU A 217 -3.99 -2.13 -1.33
N LEU A 218 -4.20 -2.86 -2.43
CA LEU A 218 -4.09 -2.31 -3.79
C LEU A 218 -5.15 -1.26 -4.09
N SER A 219 -6.33 -1.37 -3.48
CA SER A 219 -7.49 -0.53 -3.79
C SER A 219 -7.52 0.82 -3.05
N HIS A 220 -6.39 1.29 -2.47
CA HIS A 220 -6.36 2.51 -1.64
C HIS A 220 -5.06 3.30 -1.81
#